data_02a2a9a4a396c2c4a7c9b91196eea3a5
#
_entry.id   02a2a9a4a396c2c4a7c9b91196eea3a5
#
_cell.length_a   1.000
_cell.length_b   1.000
_cell.length_c   1.000
_cell.angle_alpha   90.00
_cell.angle_beta   90.00
_cell.angle_gamma   90.00
#
_symmetry.space_group_name_H-M   'P 1'
#
loop_
_entity.id
_entity.type
_entity.pdbx_description
1 polymer ?
#
loop_
_entity_poly.entity_id
_entity_poly.type
_entity_poly.pdbx_seq_one_letter_code
_entity_poly.pdbx_strand_id
1 'polypeptide(L)'
;MNANKNQIPVVIGIDHGYGNIKTASSCFWTSVKAYDTEPTFTGNMLVYNGRYYIIGEGHKEFIPEKQNDDDYYILTLAAVGRELYARNLESASVFLAAGLPLTWVGEQKDEFKAYLLREPHVDFVFKQREFHVDFVGADIFPQGFAAVAGQLGTFRGVNMICDIGNGTMNVMFITDCRPQSGNMFTEQFGTNQCMLNVREKLMRKFGSIPDDAIIESVLRYGTADIAKKYLEVIKAAATEYVAGIFRKLREHEYNPDLMKLYVVGGGGCMIKNFGQYDPKRVIIKDDICATAKGYEYMAKQKLQRSGGKL
;
A
#
# COMPACT_ATOMS: atom_id res chain seq x y z
N MET A 1 25.84 -14.39 23.60
CA MET A 1 25.56 -15.54 22.74
C MET A 1 25.87 -15.13 21.30
N ASN A 2 26.75 -15.87 20.60
CA ASN A 2 27.21 -15.52 19.25
C ASN A 2 26.02 -15.62 18.28
N ALA A 3 25.53 -14.49 17.79
CA ALA A 3 24.61 -14.46 16.68
C ALA A 3 25.24 -15.19 15.48
N ASN A 4 24.55 -16.18 14.99
CA ASN A 4 24.96 -17.03 13.88
C ASN A 4 25.05 -16.17 12.61
N LYS A 5 26.24 -15.66 12.25
CA LYS A 5 26.53 -14.70 11.16
C LYS A 5 26.19 -15.21 9.74
N ASN A 6 25.58 -16.40 9.62
CA ASN A 6 25.28 -17.03 8.31
C ASN A 6 23.78 -17.27 8.05
N GLN A 7 22.89 -16.73 8.86
CA GLN A 7 21.47 -16.93 8.60
C GLN A 7 20.97 -15.85 7.62
N ILE A 8 20.44 -16.28 6.48
CA ILE A 8 19.82 -15.37 5.49
C ILE A 8 18.67 -14.64 6.19
N PRO A 9 18.64 -13.31 6.20
CA PRO A 9 17.60 -12.56 6.90
C PRO A 9 16.21 -12.81 6.29
N VAL A 10 15.21 -12.74 7.13
CA VAL A 10 13.82 -12.76 6.70
C VAL A 10 13.53 -11.41 6.03
N VAL A 11 13.32 -11.41 4.73
CA VAL A 11 12.92 -10.19 4.02
C VAL A 11 11.42 -9.99 4.20
N ILE A 12 11.02 -8.80 4.65
CA ILE A 12 9.62 -8.41 4.85
C ILE A 12 9.34 -7.17 4.02
N GLY A 13 8.46 -7.31 3.04
CA GLY A 13 7.95 -6.20 2.23
C GLY A 13 6.80 -5.50 2.93
N ILE A 14 6.89 -4.17 3.10
CA ILE A 14 5.85 -3.37 3.76
C ILE A 14 5.47 -2.16 2.89
N ASP A 15 4.24 -2.14 2.44
CA ASP A 15 3.63 -0.99 1.78
C ASP A 15 2.92 -0.10 2.82
N HIS A 16 3.57 1.00 3.19
CA HIS A 16 3.06 1.99 4.14
C HIS A 16 2.05 2.93 3.46
N GLY A 17 0.89 2.38 3.10
CA GLY A 17 -0.17 3.18 2.49
C GLY A 17 -0.87 4.10 3.50
N TYR A 18 -1.51 5.16 3.02
CA TYR A 18 -2.27 6.10 3.88
C TYR A 18 -3.57 5.50 4.42
N GLY A 19 -4.21 4.61 3.69
CA GLY A 19 -5.42 3.93 4.13
C GLY A 19 -5.15 2.58 4.78
N ASN A 20 -4.17 1.84 4.27
CA ASN A 20 -3.83 0.49 4.73
C ASN A 20 -2.33 0.25 4.69
N ILE A 21 -1.82 -0.41 5.73
CA ILE A 21 -0.52 -1.07 5.71
C ILE A 21 -0.70 -2.44 5.08
N LYS A 22 0.19 -2.81 4.16
CA LYS A 22 0.16 -4.10 3.48
C LYS A 22 1.51 -4.78 3.58
N THR A 23 1.48 -6.07 3.78
CA THR A 23 2.64 -6.95 3.69
C THR A 23 2.42 -7.98 2.58
N ALA A 24 3.30 -8.95 2.43
CA ALA A 24 3.10 -10.04 1.46
C ALA A 24 1.85 -10.89 1.79
N SER A 25 1.47 -11.01 3.06
CA SER A 25 0.40 -11.89 3.53
C SER A 25 -0.75 -11.18 4.27
N SER A 26 -0.62 -9.89 4.60
CA SER A 26 -1.62 -9.18 5.39
C SER A 26 -1.92 -7.77 4.89
N CYS A 27 -3.14 -7.31 5.22
CA CYS A 27 -3.58 -5.95 4.97
C CYS A 27 -4.39 -5.49 6.19
N PHE A 28 -4.10 -4.29 6.73
CA PHE A 28 -4.79 -3.73 7.88
C PHE A 28 -4.79 -2.20 7.82
N TRP A 29 -5.73 -1.58 8.55
CA TRP A 29 -5.89 -0.12 8.55
C TRP A 29 -4.66 0.62 9.05
N THR A 30 -4.31 1.73 8.40
CA THR A 30 -3.26 2.65 8.83
C THR A 30 -3.82 3.54 9.95
N SER A 31 -4.02 2.94 11.11
CA SER A 31 -4.46 3.66 12.32
C SER A 31 -3.91 2.98 13.56
N VAL A 32 -3.61 3.79 14.56
CA VAL A 32 -3.06 3.38 15.86
C VAL A 32 -3.71 4.19 16.94
N LYS A 33 -4.10 3.55 18.03
CA LYS A 33 -4.53 4.22 19.25
C LYS A 33 -3.68 3.75 20.41
N ALA A 34 -2.97 4.70 21.04
CA ALA A 34 -2.09 4.43 22.18
C ALA A 34 -2.86 4.48 23.50
N TYR A 35 -2.46 3.63 24.46
CA TYR A 35 -2.99 3.56 25.81
C TYR A 35 -1.83 3.42 26.81
N ASP A 36 -1.94 4.07 27.95
CA ASP A 36 -0.95 3.96 29.04
C ASP A 36 -1.24 2.76 29.98
N THR A 37 -2.44 2.19 29.91
CA THR A 37 -2.86 1.00 30.63
C THR A 37 -3.43 -0.04 29.66
N GLU A 38 -3.37 -1.31 30.02
CA GLU A 38 -3.86 -2.38 29.17
C GLU A 38 -5.37 -2.22 28.87
N PRO A 39 -5.75 -2.12 27.58
CA PRO A 39 -7.13 -1.97 27.17
C PRO A 39 -7.89 -3.31 27.33
N THR A 40 -9.22 -3.21 27.54
CA THR A 40 -10.08 -4.39 27.74
C THR A 40 -10.15 -5.28 26.49
N PHE A 41 -10.07 -4.71 25.28
CA PHE A 41 -10.12 -5.44 24.02
C PHE A 41 -8.72 -5.50 23.40
N THR A 42 -8.14 -6.70 23.29
CA THR A 42 -6.73 -6.91 22.94
C THR A 42 -6.47 -7.56 21.57
N GLY A 43 -7.53 -7.73 20.74
CA GLY A 43 -7.46 -8.53 19.50
C GLY A 43 -6.32 -8.19 18.51
N ASN A 44 -5.97 -6.90 18.38
CA ASN A 44 -4.87 -6.41 17.54
C ASN A 44 -3.91 -5.55 18.36
N MET A 45 -3.71 -5.90 19.63
CA MET A 45 -2.84 -5.17 20.54
C MET A 45 -1.36 -5.44 20.22
N LEU A 46 -0.59 -4.35 20.21
CA LEU A 46 0.86 -4.35 20.23
C LEU A 46 1.32 -3.68 21.51
N VAL A 47 2.29 -4.29 22.21
CA VAL A 47 2.94 -3.71 23.38
C VAL A 47 4.40 -3.44 23.03
N TYR A 48 4.82 -2.20 23.21
CA TYR A 48 6.18 -1.77 22.90
C TYR A 48 6.59 -0.65 23.86
N ASN A 49 7.78 -0.75 24.42
CA ASN A 49 8.33 0.19 25.40
C ASN A 49 7.35 0.50 26.55
N GLY A 50 6.66 -0.54 27.06
CA GLY A 50 5.72 -0.42 28.18
C GLY A 50 4.39 0.28 27.87
N ARG A 51 4.12 0.63 26.61
CA ARG A 51 2.85 1.21 26.16
C ARG A 51 2.07 0.21 25.31
N TYR A 52 0.76 0.37 25.33
CA TYR A 52 -0.19 -0.48 24.59
C TYR A 52 -0.72 0.28 23.38
N TYR A 53 -0.78 -0.41 22.24
CA TYR A 53 -1.24 0.18 20.98
C TYR A 53 -2.28 -0.76 20.34
N ILE A 54 -3.46 -0.26 20.06
CA ILE A 54 -4.46 -0.99 19.29
C ILE A 54 -4.32 -0.60 17.82
N ILE A 55 -4.00 -1.60 17.00
CA ILE A 55 -3.77 -1.45 15.58
C ILE A 55 -5.09 -1.59 14.82
N GLY A 56 -5.40 -0.62 13.96
CA GLY A 56 -6.62 -0.60 13.16
C GLY A 56 -7.77 0.16 13.82
N GLU A 57 -7.55 0.79 14.97
CA GLU A 57 -8.50 1.68 15.63
C GLU A 57 -8.08 3.15 15.52
N GLY A 58 -9.06 4.04 15.48
CA GLY A 58 -8.84 5.47 15.30
C GLY A 58 -8.80 5.89 13.84
N HIS A 59 -8.64 7.18 13.62
CA HIS A 59 -8.49 7.80 12.31
C HIS A 59 -7.11 8.45 12.24
N LYS A 60 -6.40 8.20 11.15
CA LYS A 60 -5.11 8.85 10.92
C LYS A 60 -5.25 9.91 9.85
N GLU A 61 -4.83 11.13 10.15
CA GLU A 61 -4.72 12.20 9.17
C GLU A 61 -3.58 11.91 8.18
N PHE A 62 -3.71 12.47 6.98
CA PHE A 62 -2.67 12.40 5.97
C PHE A 62 -1.46 13.23 6.39
N ILE A 63 -0.31 12.58 6.55
CA ILE A 63 0.99 13.22 6.80
C ILE A 63 1.93 12.87 5.64
N PRO A 64 2.41 13.87 4.86
CA PRO A 64 3.30 13.63 3.73
C PRO A 64 4.62 12.97 4.14
N GLU A 65 5.19 13.40 5.26
CA GLU A 65 6.49 12.94 5.78
C GLU A 65 6.28 11.88 6.85
N LYS A 66 6.24 10.61 6.44
CA LYS A 66 5.97 9.46 7.32
C LYS A 66 6.99 9.31 8.45
N GLN A 67 8.23 9.73 8.24
CA GLN A 67 9.30 9.67 9.22
C GLN A 67 9.11 10.62 10.42
N ASN A 68 8.23 11.61 10.29
CA ASN A 68 7.90 12.54 11.37
C ASN A 68 6.77 12.05 12.28
N ASP A 69 6.30 10.81 12.06
CA ASP A 69 5.14 10.25 12.73
C ASP A 69 5.47 8.88 13.33
N ASP A 70 5.57 8.82 14.65
CA ASP A 70 5.90 7.60 15.39
C ASP A 70 4.92 6.45 15.16
N ASP A 71 3.68 6.73 14.79
CA ASP A 71 2.69 5.70 14.49
C ASP A 71 3.11 4.81 13.30
N TYR A 72 3.81 5.35 12.29
CA TYR A 72 4.31 4.53 11.19
C TYR A 72 5.36 3.51 11.64
N TYR A 73 6.12 3.82 12.69
CA TYR A 73 7.03 2.84 13.29
C TYR A 73 6.27 1.74 14.02
N ILE A 74 5.27 2.10 14.82
CA ILE A 74 4.38 1.13 15.49
C ILE A 74 3.67 0.25 14.46
N LEU A 75 3.19 0.82 13.36
CA LEU A 75 2.58 0.09 12.25
C LEU A 75 3.59 -0.83 11.54
N THR A 76 4.86 -0.42 11.47
CA THR A 76 5.95 -1.28 10.96
C THR A 76 6.17 -2.49 11.87
N LEU A 77 6.24 -2.29 13.19
CA LEU A 77 6.36 -3.39 14.15
C LEU A 77 5.15 -4.33 14.06
N ALA A 78 3.93 -3.78 13.94
CA ALA A 78 2.72 -4.59 13.75
C ALA A 78 2.76 -5.39 12.45
N ALA A 79 3.28 -4.82 11.35
CA ALA A 79 3.45 -5.51 10.08
C ALA A 79 4.47 -6.65 10.19
N VAL A 80 5.62 -6.39 10.83
CA VAL A 80 6.65 -7.41 11.11
C VAL A 80 6.09 -8.53 11.99
N GLY A 81 5.40 -8.17 13.09
CA GLY A 81 4.77 -9.15 13.97
C GLY A 81 3.76 -10.05 13.26
N ARG A 82 2.95 -9.51 12.33
CA ARG A 82 2.01 -10.30 11.51
C ARG A 82 2.74 -11.29 10.59
N GLU A 83 3.79 -10.84 9.93
CA GLU A 83 4.59 -11.70 9.04
C GLU A 83 5.34 -12.79 9.79
N LEU A 84 5.94 -12.48 10.94
CA LEU A 84 6.62 -13.46 11.78
C LEU A 84 5.61 -14.44 12.41
N TYR A 85 4.46 -13.95 12.86
CA TYR A 85 3.37 -14.79 13.35
C TYR A 85 2.91 -15.81 12.30
N ALA A 86 2.67 -15.35 11.07
CA ALA A 86 2.25 -16.20 9.95
C ALA A 86 3.32 -17.25 9.58
N ARG A 87 4.59 -16.93 9.80
CA ARG A 87 5.75 -17.83 9.56
C ARG A 87 6.11 -18.70 10.78
N ASN A 88 5.37 -18.55 11.89
CA ASN A 88 5.62 -19.21 13.17
C ASN A 88 7.04 -18.97 13.73
N LEU A 89 7.52 -17.73 13.61
CA LEU A 89 8.82 -17.27 14.12
C LEU A 89 8.60 -16.31 15.28
N GLU A 90 9.37 -16.43 16.35
CA GLU A 90 9.39 -15.51 17.50
C GLU A 90 10.64 -14.63 17.51
N SER A 91 11.72 -15.14 16.92
CA SER A 91 12.97 -14.40 16.79
C SER A 91 13.46 -14.45 15.35
N ALA A 92 13.91 -13.32 14.81
CA ALA A 92 14.40 -13.23 13.44
C ALA A 92 15.34 -12.06 13.23
N SER A 93 16.36 -12.27 12.37
CA SER A 93 17.03 -11.17 11.69
C SER A 93 16.17 -10.76 10.51
N VAL A 94 15.71 -9.49 10.47
CA VAL A 94 14.77 -8.97 9.49
C VAL A 94 15.43 -7.92 8.61
N PHE A 95 15.27 -8.08 7.29
CA PHE A 95 15.58 -7.05 6.30
C PHE A 95 14.29 -6.41 5.81
N LEU A 96 14.11 -5.10 6.02
CA LEU A 96 12.91 -4.39 5.62
C LEU A 96 12.99 -3.98 4.15
N ALA A 97 11.91 -4.21 3.41
CA ALA A 97 11.74 -3.72 2.06
C ALA A 97 10.49 -2.84 2.02
N ALA A 98 10.67 -1.53 1.93
CA ALA A 98 9.58 -0.56 1.98
C ALA A 98 9.58 0.33 0.74
N GLY A 99 8.63 1.24 0.65
CA GLY A 99 8.56 2.14 -0.49
C GLY A 99 7.98 3.51 -0.19
N LEU A 100 8.32 4.44 -1.08
CA LEU A 100 7.84 5.80 -1.11
C LEU A 100 7.16 6.08 -2.47
N PRO A 101 6.26 7.08 -2.54
CA PRO A 101 5.77 7.59 -3.82
C PRO A 101 6.92 7.89 -4.77
N LEU A 102 6.71 7.65 -6.05
CA LEU A 102 7.74 7.73 -7.10
C LEU A 102 8.56 9.01 -7.05
N THR A 103 7.90 10.15 -6.86
CA THR A 103 8.52 11.48 -6.84
C THR A 103 9.30 11.78 -5.57
N TRP A 104 9.09 11.04 -4.48
CA TRP A 104 9.69 11.28 -3.16
C TRP A 104 10.89 10.40 -2.86
N VAL A 105 11.05 9.29 -3.59
CA VAL A 105 12.16 8.34 -3.35
C VAL A 105 13.53 9.03 -3.40
N GLY A 106 13.73 9.96 -4.34
CA GLY A 106 15.00 10.66 -4.49
C GLY A 106 15.41 11.48 -3.27
N GLU A 107 14.46 12.14 -2.63
CA GLU A 107 14.70 13.09 -1.55
C GLU A 107 14.60 12.48 -0.16
N GLN A 108 13.63 11.56 0.05
CA GLN A 108 13.28 11.05 1.39
C GLN A 108 13.79 9.64 1.68
N LYS A 109 14.43 8.98 0.72
CA LYS A 109 14.84 7.58 0.83
C LYS A 109 15.72 7.30 2.05
N ASP A 110 16.77 8.10 2.23
CA ASP A 110 17.76 7.84 3.28
C ASP A 110 17.22 8.17 4.67
N GLU A 111 16.41 9.22 4.78
CA GLU A 111 15.73 9.58 6.02
C GLU A 111 14.69 8.51 6.42
N PHE A 112 13.89 8.05 5.47
CA PHE A 112 12.90 7.00 5.73
C PHE A 112 13.56 5.67 6.08
N LYS A 113 14.70 5.34 5.44
CA LYS A 113 15.50 4.17 5.80
C LYS A 113 16.05 4.28 7.22
N ALA A 114 16.63 5.43 7.60
CA ALA A 114 17.14 5.67 8.94
C ALA A 114 16.02 5.58 10.01
N TYR A 115 14.84 6.13 9.69
CA TYR A 115 13.67 6.05 10.54
C TYR A 115 13.22 4.60 10.80
N LEU A 116 13.17 3.76 9.76
CA LEU A 116 12.80 2.35 9.89
C LEU A 116 13.83 1.53 10.69
N LEU A 117 15.09 1.92 10.65
CA LEU A 117 16.20 1.26 11.33
C LEU A 117 16.65 1.99 12.62
N ARG A 118 15.81 2.90 13.15
CA ARG A 118 16.16 3.71 14.33
C ARG A 118 16.50 2.91 15.56
N GLU A 119 15.97 1.70 15.68
CA GLU A 119 16.27 0.74 16.72
C GLU A 119 16.65 -0.60 16.07
N PRO A 120 17.94 -0.98 16.12
CA PRO A 120 18.41 -2.19 15.47
C PRO A 120 17.93 -3.48 16.15
N HIS A 121 17.67 -3.43 17.48
CA HIS A 121 17.16 -4.54 18.27
C HIS A 121 15.85 -4.13 18.92
N VAL A 122 14.78 -4.85 18.64
CA VAL A 122 13.44 -4.50 19.12
C VAL A 122 12.74 -5.73 19.69
N ASP A 123 12.29 -5.59 20.94
CA ASP A 123 11.41 -6.54 21.59
C ASP A 123 10.00 -5.94 21.69
N PHE A 124 9.00 -6.68 21.26
CA PHE A 124 7.62 -6.27 21.36
C PHE A 124 6.67 -7.45 21.48
N VAL A 125 5.48 -7.22 22.03
CA VAL A 125 4.41 -8.22 22.08
C VAL A 125 3.36 -7.88 21.04
N PHE A 126 2.95 -8.81 20.21
CA PHE A 126 1.84 -8.64 19.29
C PHE A 126 0.89 -9.83 19.37
N LYS A 127 -0.41 -9.59 19.60
CA LYS A 127 -1.41 -10.64 19.82
C LYS A 127 -1.00 -11.64 20.90
N GLN A 128 -0.51 -11.15 22.04
CA GLN A 128 -0.07 -11.95 23.20
C GLN A 128 1.15 -12.86 22.92
N ARG A 129 1.87 -12.62 21.85
CA ARG A 129 3.10 -13.37 21.50
C ARG A 129 4.28 -12.40 21.51
N GLU A 130 5.38 -12.80 22.14
CA GLU A 130 6.62 -12.04 22.20
C GLU A 130 7.42 -12.22 20.92
N PHE A 131 8.02 -11.12 20.44
CA PHE A 131 8.88 -11.11 19.26
C PHE A 131 10.19 -10.41 19.58
N HIS A 132 11.30 -11.03 19.14
CA HIS A 132 12.66 -10.52 19.26
C HIS A 132 13.22 -10.33 17.85
N VAL A 133 13.41 -9.08 17.44
CA VAL A 133 13.73 -8.73 16.06
C VAL A 133 15.03 -7.95 15.98
N ASP A 134 15.97 -8.46 15.17
CA ASP A 134 17.17 -7.74 14.76
C ASP A 134 16.96 -7.15 13.37
N PHE A 135 16.81 -5.82 13.25
CA PHE A 135 16.78 -5.17 11.94
C PHE A 135 18.19 -5.05 11.37
N VAL A 136 18.50 -5.87 10.38
CA VAL A 136 19.84 -5.95 9.78
C VAL A 136 20.03 -5.04 8.56
N GLY A 137 18.96 -4.43 8.09
CA GLY A 137 19.00 -3.47 6.99
C GLY A 137 17.63 -3.15 6.40
N ALA A 138 17.60 -2.17 5.52
CA ALA A 138 16.40 -1.81 4.77
C ALA A 138 16.74 -1.29 3.37
N ASP A 139 15.83 -1.54 2.42
CA ASP A 139 15.83 -0.90 1.10
C ASP A 139 14.48 -0.20 0.85
N ILE A 140 14.56 0.97 0.22
CA ILE A 140 13.40 1.78 -0.13
C ILE A 140 13.24 1.79 -1.65
N PHE A 141 12.05 1.43 -2.12
CA PHE A 141 11.69 1.28 -3.53
C PHE A 141 10.59 2.25 -3.95
N PRO A 142 10.46 2.56 -5.25
CA PRO A 142 9.34 3.34 -5.76
C PRO A 142 8.03 2.53 -5.69
N GLN A 143 6.97 3.14 -5.13
CA GLN A 143 5.62 2.58 -5.16
C GLN A 143 5.13 2.40 -6.60
N GLY A 144 4.18 1.47 -6.81
CA GLY A 144 3.62 1.17 -8.13
C GLY A 144 4.52 0.30 -9.00
N PHE A 145 5.79 0.71 -9.20
CA PHE A 145 6.76 -0.08 -9.96
C PHE A 145 6.98 -1.47 -9.36
N ALA A 146 7.10 -1.55 -8.04
CA ALA A 146 7.32 -2.81 -7.35
C ALA A 146 6.22 -3.84 -7.64
N ALA A 147 4.96 -3.43 -7.75
CA ALA A 147 3.85 -4.34 -8.03
C ALA A 147 3.97 -5.11 -9.34
N VAL A 148 4.79 -4.64 -10.27
CA VAL A 148 5.04 -5.28 -11.58
C VAL A 148 6.49 -5.75 -11.75
N ALA A 149 7.35 -5.56 -10.75
CA ALA A 149 8.78 -5.84 -10.84
C ALA A 149 9.09 -7.28 -11.29
N GLY A 150 8.36 -8.27 -10.79
CA GLY A 150 8.50 -9.68 -11.18
C GLY A 150 8.04 -9.99 -12.61
N GLN A 151 7.37 -9.08 -13.30
CA GLN A 151 6.83 -9.27 -14.66
C GLN A 151 7.49 -8.34 -15.69
N LEU A 152 8.43 -7.50 -15.29
CA LEU A 152 9.08 -6.54 -16.19
C LEU A 152 9.65 -7.18 -17.45
N GLY A 153 10.21 -8.38 -17.35
CA GLY A 153 10.74 -9.13 -18.49
C GLY A 153 9.70 -9.49 -19.56
N THR A 154 8.41 -9.34 -19.28
CA THR A 154 7.32 -9.61 -20.23
C THR A 154 6.84 -8.36 -20.97
N PHE A 155 7.23 -7.17 -20.54
CA PHE A 155 6.80 -5.92 -21.14
C PHE A 155 7.49 -5.70 -22.49
N ARG A 156 6.71 -5.36 -23.49
CA ARG A 156 7.19 -5.06 -24.85
C ARG A 156 6.62 -3.73 -25.28
N GLY A 157 7.43 -2.92 -25.96
CA GLY A 157 7.05 -1.58 -26.37
C GLY A 157 6.75 -0.67 -25.19
N VAL A 158 5.89 0.32 -25.41
CA VAL A 158 5.49 1.29 -24.38
C VAL A 158 4.31 0.77 -23.57
N ASN A 159 4.43 0.84 -22.26
CA ASN A 159 3.39 0.47 -21.30
C ASN A 159 3.27 1.56 -20.23
N MET A 160 2.08 1.72 -19.68
CA MET A 160 1.82 2.62 -18.56
C MET A 160 1.44 1.81 -17.33
N ILE A 161 2.02 2.14 -16.18
CA ILE A 161 1.58 1.65 -14.87
C ILE A 161 0.80 2.77 -14.21
N CYS A 162 -0.35 2.43 -13.62
CA CYS A 162 -1.19 3.34 -12.85
C CYS A 162 -1.46 2.69 -11.49
N ASP A 163 -0.81 3.21 -10.45
CA ASP A 163 -1.03 2.79 -9.05
C ASP A 163 -2.03 3.73 -8.39
N ILE A 164 -3.23 3.21 -8.13
CA ILE A 164 -4.31 3.99 -7.50
C ILE A 164 -4.38 3.59 -6.03
N GLY A 165 -3.80 4.45 -5.18
CA GLY A 165 -3.84 4.33 -3.73
C GLY A 165 -5.10 4.95 -3.11
N ASN A 166 -5.06 5.19 -1.80
CA ASN A 166 -6.14 5.87 -1.09
C ASN A 166 -6.19 7.37 -1.41
N GLY A 167 -5.06 8.08 -1.38
CA GLY A 167 -4.98 9.52 -1.59
C GLY A 167 -4.56 9.93 -3.00
N THR A 168 -3.77 9.10 -3.68
CA THR A 168 -3.10 9.47 -4.93
C THR A 168 -3.19 8.39 -6.00
N MET A 169 -3.03 8.82 -7.24
CA MET A 169 -2.75 8.01 -8.42
C MET A 169 -1.32 8.32 -8.87
N ASN A 170 -0.45 7.31 -8.84
CA ASN A 170 0.93 7.41 -9.32
C ASN A 170 1.03 6.73 -10.68
N VAL A 171 1.63 7.40 -11.65
CA VAL A 171 1.74 6.90 -13.02
C VAL A 171 3.19 6.91 -13.48
N MET A 172 3.56 5.84 -14.21
CA MET A 172 4.91 5.64 -14.75
C MET A 172 4.83 4.99 -16.12
N PHE A 173 5.69 5.44 -17.02
CA PHE A 173 5.91 4.76 -18.29
C PHE A 173 7.03 3.73 -18.19
N ILE A 174 6.83 2.59 -18.86
CA ILE A 174 7.85 1.55 -19.03
C ILE A 174 7.99 1.26 -20.52
N THR A 175 9.21 1.41 -21.04
CA THR A 175 9.52 1.08 -22.43
C THR A 175 10.54 -0.06 -22.45
N ASP A 176 10.20 -1.15 -23.12
CA ASP A 176 11.05 -2.35 -23.26
C ASP A 176 11.69 -2.78 -21.95
N CYS A 177 10.86 -3.06 -20.96
CA CYS A 177 11.22 -3.52 -19.61
C CYS A 177 11.94 -2.47 -18.74
N ARG A 178 12.06 -1.20 -19.17
CA ARG A 178 12.78 -0.15 -18.43
C ARG A 178 11.86 0.99 -18.04
N PRO A 179 11.84 1.40 -16.78
CA PRO A 179 11.09 2.57 -16.35
C PRO A 179 11.70 3.85 -16.96
N GLN A 180 10.84 4.78 -17.35
CA GLN A 180 11.21 6.07 -17.92
C GLN A 180 11.18 7.13 -16.83
N SER A 181 12.34 7.47 -16.26
CA SER A 181 12.45 8.39 -15.12
C SER A 181 11.93 9.81 -15.37
N GLY A 182 11.89 10.26 -16.63
CA GLY A 182 11.34 11.57 -17.01
C GLY A 182 9.81 11.61 -17.17
N ASN A 183 9.15 10.45 -17.20
CA ASN A 183 7.73 10.33 -17.48
C ASN A 183 7.00 9.66 -16.30
N MET A 184 7.08 10.33 -15.15
CA MET A 184 6.41 9.90 -13.92
C MET A 184 5.62 11.08 -13.35
N PHE A 185 4.41 10.83 -12.88
CA PHE A 185 3.60 11.87 -12.26
C PHE A 185 2.70 11.31 -11.16
N THR A 186 2.28 12.18 -10.27
CA THR A 186 1.36 11.89 -9.18
C THR A 186 0.19 12.85 -9.24
N GLU A 187 -1.02 12.31 -9.19
CA GLU A 187 -2.27 13.07 -9.19
C GLU A 187 -3.11 12.74 -7.96
N GLN A 188 -3.92 13.70 -7.52
CA GLN A 188 -4.84 13.48 -6.39
C GLN A 188 -6.13 12.77 -6.85
N PHE A 189 -5.98 11.56 -7.40
CA PHE A 189 -7.05 10.69 -7.88
C PHE A 189 -7.04 9.34 -7.16
N GLY A 190 -7.09 9.35 -5.83
CA GLY A 190 -7.18 8.14 -5.02
C GLY A 190 -8.62 7.70 -4.74
N THR A 191 -8.76 6.60 -4.01
CA THR A 191 -10.10 6.07 -3.64
C THR A 191 -10.84 6.97 -2.68
N ASN A 192 -10.13 7.71 -1.82
CA ASN A 192 -10.73 8.66 -0.88
C ASN A 192 -11.42 9.83 -1.60
N GLN A 193 -10.83 10.37 -2.67
CA GLN A 193 -11.46 11.43 -3.45
C GLN A 193 -12.74 10.94 -4.14
N CYS A 194 -12.77 9.68 -4.58
CA CYS A 194 -14.00 9.05 -5.07
C CYS A 194 -15.06 8.97 -3.98
N MET A 195 -14.68 8.51 -2.78
CA MET A 195 -15.55 8.45 -1.61
C MET A 195 -16.16 9.81 -1.29
N LEU A 196 -15.35 10.87 -1.22
CA LEU A 196 -15.81 12.24 -0.94
C LEU A 196 -16.78 12.73 -2.01
N ASN A 197 -16.51 12.47 -3.30
CA ASN A 197 -17.42 12.82 -4.39
C ASN A 197 -18.78 12.10 -4.28
N VAL A 198 -18.74 10.81 -3.94
CA VAL A 198 -19.97 10.02 -3.71
C VAL A 198 -20.77 10.61 -2.55
N ARG A 199 -20.14 10.91 -1.42
CA ARG A 199 -20.79 11.49 -0.23
C ARG A 199 -21.46 12.82 -0.55
N GLU A 200 -20.79 13.68 -1.28
CA GLU A 200 -21.32 14.99 -1.72
C GLU A 200 -22.60 14.82 -2.59
N LYS A 201 -22.57 13.90 -3.57
CA LYS A 201 -23.73 13.63 -4.43
C LYS A 201 -24.90 13.03 -3.66
N LEU A 202 -24.64 12.14 -2.72
CA LEU A 202 -25.69 11.55 -1.86
C LEU A 202 -26.32 12.61 -0.94
N MET A 203 -25.49 13.45 -0.30
CA MET A 203 -25.98 14.53 0.55
C MET A 203 -26.83 15.52 -0.25
N ARG A 204 -26.40 15.94 -1.43
CA ARG A 204 -27.16 16.84 -2.31
C ARG A 204 -28.52 16.25 -2.74
N LYS A 205 -28.57 14.93 -2.99
CA LYS A 205 -29.76 14.29 -3.54
C LYS A 205 -30.76 13.86 -2.48
N PHE A 206 -30.28 13.37 -1.32
CA PHE A 206 -31.11 12.73 -0.30
C PHE A 206 -31.05 13.39 1.08
N GLY A 207 -30.13 14.36 1.30
CA GLY A 207 -29.90 14.94 2.61
C GLY A 207 -29.33 13.96 3.64
N SER A 208 -28.89 12.77 3.22
CA SER A 208 -28.36 11.72 4.07
C SER A 208 -27.26 10.92 3.35
N ILE A 209 -26.32 10.39 4.13
CA ILE A 209 -25.20 9.60 3.63
C ILE A 209 -25.23 8.25 4.34
N PRO A 210 -25.15 7.12 3.62
CA PRO A 210 -24.92 5.81 4.22
C PRO A 210 -23.57 5.75 4.94
N ASP A 211 -23.38 4.74 5.79
CA ASP A 211 -22.08 4.44 6.38
C ASP A 211 -21.01 4.27 5.31
N ASP A 212 -19.79 4.75 5.58
CA ASP A 212 -18.67 4.70 4.64
C ASP A 212 -18.34 3.25 4.23
N ALA A 213 -18.48 2.29 5.11
CA ALA A 213 -18.29 0.88 4.81
C ALA A 213 -19.23 0.37 3.70
N ILE A 214 -20.46 0.91 3.63
CA ILE A 214 -21.42 0.58 2.57
C ILE A 214 -20.95 1.16 1.24
N ILE A 215 -20.50 2.44 1.24
CA ILE A 215 -19.99 3.07 0.03
C ILE A 215 -18.73 2.34 -0.45
N GLU A 216 -17.79 2.03 0.45
CA GLU A 216 -16.61 1.23 0.14
C GLU A 216 -16.96 -0.14 -0.47
N SER A 217 -17.97 -0.81 0.08
CA SER A 217 -18.44 -2.09 -0.45
C SER A 217 -18.91 -1.94 -1.91
N VAL A 218 -19.67 -0.88 -2.23
CA VAL A 218 -20.08 -0.62 -3.62
C VAL A 218 -18.88 -0.33 -4.51
N LEU A 219 -17.94 0.51 -4.06
CA LEU A 219 -16.74 0.84 -4.85
C LEU A 219 -15.89 -0.42 -5.12
N ARG A 220 -15.77 -1.30 -4.13
CA ARG A 220 -14.93 -2.49 -4.17
C ARG A 220 -15.55 -3.65 -4.94
N TYR A 221 -16.86 -3.89 -4.76
CA TYR A 221 -17.55 -5.07 -5.29
C TYR A 221 -18.57 -4.74 -6.38
N GLY A 222 -18.78 -3.45 -6.67
CA GLY A 222 -19.78 -3.00 -7.62
C GLY A 222 -21.22 -3.05 -7.09
N THR A 223 -21.44 -3.49 -5.83
CA THR A 223 -22.77 -3.60 -5.21
C THR A 223 -22.68 -3.63 -3.69
N ALA A 224 -23.80 -3.35 -3.02
CA ALA A 224 -24.01 -3.56 -1.58
C ALA A 224 -25.50 -3.79 -1.34
N ASP A 225 -25.85 -4.32 -0.15
CA ASP A 225 -27.23 -4.49 0.28
C ASP A 225 -27.79 -3.15 0.81
N ILE A 226 -28.24 -2.31 -0.13
CA ILE A 226 -28.86 -1.00 0.13
C ILE A 226 -30.01 -0.74 -0.83
N ALA A 227 -30.87 0.22 -0.50
CA ALA A 227 -31.95 0.63 -1.38
C ALA A 227 -31.42 1.08 -2.76
N LYS A 228 -32.06 0.59 -3.82
CA LYS A 228 -31.67 0.81 -5.23
C LYS A 228 -31.36 2.27 -5.55
N LYS A 229 -32.14 3.21 -5.03
CA LYS A 229 -31.95 4.66 -5.25
C LYS A 229 -30.58 5.18 -4.80
N TYR A 230 -30.03 4.66 -3.66
CA TYR A 230 -28.70 5.00 -3.18
C TYR A 230 -27.63 4.31 -4.04
N LEU A 231 -27.81 3.03 -4.33
CA LEU A 231 -26.88 2.23 -5.14
C LEU A 231 -26.65 2.88 -6.52
N GLU A 232 -27.71 3.35 -7.17
CA GLU A 232 -27.64 4.02 -8.48
C GLU A 232 -26.83 5.33 -8.41
N VAL A 233 -26.99 6.13 -7.36
CA VAL A 233 -26.21 7.37 -7.19
C VAL A 233 -24.75 7.07 -6.97
N ILE A 234 -24.43 6.08 -6.13
CA ILE A 234 -23.03 5.68 -5.86
C ILE A 234 -22.38 5.18 -7.16
N LYS A 235 -23.05 4.30 -7.90
CA LYS A 235 -22.54 3.76 -9.18
C LYS A 235 -22.32 4.87 -10.21
N ALA A 236 -23.27 5.79 -10.37
CA ALA A 236 -23.13 6.90 -11.32
C ALA A 236 -21.95 7.81 -10.95
N ALA A 237 -21.79 8.13 -9.65
CA ALA A 237 -20.69 8.93 -9.17
C ALA A 237 -19.33 8.24 -9.39
N ALA A 238 -19.24 6.94 -9.09
CA ALA A 238 -18.04 6.14 -9.30
C ALA A 238 -17.68 6.03 -10.80
N THR A 239 -18.67 5.82 -11.67
CA THR A 239 -18.46 5.76 -13.13
C THR A 239 -17.90 7.09 -13.65
N GLU A 240 -18.48 8.22 -13.23
CA GLU A 240 -17.97 9.53 -13.62
C GLU A 240 -16.56 9.80 -13.11
N TYR A 241 -16.26 9.39 -11.86
CA TYR A 241 -14.93 9.50 -11.27
C TYR A 241 -13.89 8.69 -12.05
N VAL A 242 -14.19 7.44 -12.36
CA VAL A 242 -13.32 6.57 -13.16
C VAL A 242 -13.12 7.11 -14.58
N ALA A 243 -14.16 7.66 -15.21
CA ALA A 243 -14.01 8.36 -16.48
C ALA A 243 -13.05 9.55 -16.38
N GLY A 244 -13.06 10.26 -15.23
CA GLY A 244 -12.10 11.32 -14.88
C GLY A 244 -10.65 10.78 -14.80
N ILE A 245 -10.43 9.62 -14.20
CA ILE A 245 -9.11 8.96 -14.17
C ILE A 245 -8.61 8.72 -15.61
N PHE A 246 -9.40 8.08 -16.47
CA PHE A 246 -8.99 7.84 -17.86
C PHE A 246 -8.77 9.13 -18.66
N ARG A 247 -9.53 10.20 -18.40
CA ARG A 247 -9.30 11.52 -19.01
C ARG A 247 -7.95 12.06 -18.57
N LYS A 248 -7.63 11.97 -17.26
CA LYS A 248 -6.35 12.41 -16.72
C LYS A 248 -5.16 11.61 -17.27
N LEU A 249 -5.32 10.30 -17.41
CA LEU A 249 -4.29 9.47 -18.05
C LEU A 249 -4.02 9.89 -19.50
N ARG A 250 -5.07 10.26 -20.26
CA ARG A 250 -4.92 10.77 -21.64
C ARG A 250 -4.25 12.14 -21.71
N GLU A 251 -4.48 13.02 -20.73
CA GLU A 251 -3.73 14.27 -20.60
C GLU A 251 -2.22 14.02 -20.43
N HIS A 252 -1.85 12.89 -19.85
CA HIS A 252 -0.50 12.40 -19.69
C HIS A 252 -0.12 11.36 -20.75
N GLU A 253 -0.58 11.54 -21.99
CA GLU A 253 -0.16 10.78 -23.17
C GLU A 253 -0.55 9.29 -23.20
N TYR A 254 -1.47 8.84 -22.32
CA TYR A 254 -2.01 7.49 -22.44
C TYR A 254 -2.80 7.34 -23.73
N ASN A 255 -2.33 6.44 -24.59
CA ASN A 255 -3.03 6.07 -25.82
C ASN A 255 -3.37 4.55 -25.78
N PRO A 256 -4.65 4.18 -25.66
CA PRO A 256 -5.06 2.78 -25.54
C PRO A 256 -4.77 1.96 -26.81
N ASP A 257 -4.63 2.60 -27.97
CA ASP A 257 -4.33 1.91 -29.22
C ASP A 257 -2.85 1.51 -29.33
N LEU A 258 -1.96 2.25 -28.68
CA LEU A 258 -0.53 2.11 -28.82
C LEU A 258 0.13 1.40 -27.62
N MET A 259 -0.46 1.47 -26.42
CA MET A 259 0.16 0.95 -25.20
C MET A 259 -0.82 0.17 -24.32
N LYS A 260 -0.28 -0.66 -23.44
CA LYS A 260 -1.04 -1.32 -22.37
C LYS A 260 -0.99 -0.49 -21.09
N LEU A 261 -2.10 -0.49 -20.36
CA LEU A 261 -2.22 0.09 -19.02
C LEU A 261 -2.25 -1.05 -18.00
N TYR A 262 -1.33 -1.00 -17.04
CA TYR A 262 -1.34 -1.89 -15.89
C TYR A 262 -1.83 -1.12 -14.68
N VAL A 263 -3.01 -1.46 -14.18
CA VAL A 263 -3.61 -0.85 -12.99
C VAL A 263 -3.25 -1.70 -11.78
N VAL A 264 -2.67 -1.07 -10.77
CA VAL A 264 -2.29 -1.69 -9.49
C VAL A 264 -2.86 -0.86 -8.33
N GLY A 265 -2.73 -1.36 -7.11
CA GLY A 265 -3.25 -0.69 -5.93
C GLY A 265 -4.72 -0.95 -5.66
N GLY A 266 -5.19 -0.49 -4.50
CA GLY A 266 -6.57 -0.74 -4.03
C GLY A 266 -7.66 -0.15 -4.92
N GLY A 267 -7.35 0.92 -5.66
CA GLY A 267 -8.29 1.57 -6.59
C GLY A 267 -8.53 0.82 -7.88
N GLY A 268 -7.77 -0.24 -8.16
CA GLY A 268 -7.99 -1.09 -9.35
C GLY A 268 -9.40 -1.68 -9.41
N CYS A 269 -10.01 -1.99 -8.25
CA CYS A 269 -11.38 -2.48 -8.18
C CYS A 269 -12.41 -1.46 -8.73
N MET A 270 -12.18 -0.16 -8.54
CA MET A 270 -13.07 0.88 -9.12
C MET A 270 -12.98 0.89 -10.64
N ILE A 271 -11.77 0.78 -11.20
CA ILE A 271 -11.58 0.69 -12.66
C ILE A 271 -12.32 -0.54 -13.19
N LYS A 272 -12.18 -1.70 -12.51
CA LYS A 272 -12.83 -2.96 -12.87
C LYS A 272 -14.36 -2.87 -12.88
N ASN A 273 -14.94 -2.23 -11.85
CA ASN A 273 -16.38 -2.19 -11.67
C ASN A 273 -17.10 -1.09 -12.45
N PHE A 274 -16.41 0.04 -12.70
CA PHE A 274 -17.03 1.25 -13.23
C PHE A 274 -16.35 1.81 -14.49
N GLY A 275 -15.23 1.23 -14.91
CA GLY A 275 -14.49 1.68 -16.09
C GLY A 275 -15.05 1.13 -17.40
N GLN A 276 -14.91 1.93 -18.46
CA GLN A 276 -15.11 1.49 -19.85
C GLN A 276 -13.74 1.39 -20.51
N TYR A 277 -13.29 0.17 -20.80
CA TYR A 277 -11.96 -0.08 -21.36
C TYR A 277 -11.93 -1.42 -22.12
N ASP A 278 -10.92 -1.59 -22.99
CA ASP A 278 -10.62 -2.89 -23.61
C ASP A 278 -9.82 -3.77 -22.63
N PRO A 279 -10.34 -4.92 -22.18
CA PRO A 279 -9.64 -5.85 -21.27
C PRO A 279 -8.33 -6.42 -21.84
N LYS A 280 -8.11 -6.34 -23.17
CA LYS A 280 -6.85 -6.73 -23.80
C LYS A 280 -5.76 -5.66 -23.61
N ARG A 281 -6.16 -4.41 -23.37
CA ARG A 281 -5.27 -3.25 -23.24
C ARG A 281 -5.11 -2.77 -21.80
N VAL A 282 -6.11 -2.99 -20.95
CA VAL A 282 -6.06 -2.61 -19.52
C VAL A 282 -5.99 -3.88 -18.68
N ILE A 283 -4.88 -4.07 -17.98
CA ILE A 283 -4.62 -5.22 -17.11
C ILE A 283 -4.72 -4.75 -15.66
N ILE A 284 -5.72 -5.23 -14.93
CA ILE A 284 -5.94 -4.88 -13.53
C ILE A 284 -5.34 -5.98 -12.65
N LYS A 285 -4.49 -5.62 -11.71
CA LYS A 285 -3.93 -6.51 -10.71
C LYS A 285 -4.83 -6.51 -9.47
N ASP A 286 -5.55 -7.60 -9.27
CA ASP A 286 -6.50 -7.77 -8.15
C ASP A 286 -5.79 -8.00 -6.80
N ASP A 287 -4.48 -8.29 -6.78
CA ASP A 287 -3.72 -8.51 -5.56
C ASP A 287 -3.38 -7.19 -4.88
N ILE A 288 -4.12 -6.86 -3.82
CA ILE A 288 -3.90 -5.64 -3.03
C ILE A 288 -2.54 -5.59 -2.34
N CYS A 289 -1.88 -6.74 -2.17
CA CYS A 289 -0.55 -6.88 -1.58
C CYS A 289 0.58 -6.88 -2.63
N ALA A 290 0.26 -6.70 -3.91
CA ALA A 290 1.23 -6.80 -5.01
C ALA A 290 2.44 -5.88 -4.81
N THR A 291 2.25 -4.66 -4.32
CA THR A 291 3.33 -3.70 -4.05
C THR A 291 4.27 -4.20 -2.96
N ALA A 292 3.76 -4.67 -1.83
CA ALA A 292 4.57 -5.22 -0.73
C ALA A 292 5.32 -6.49 -1.17
N LYS A 293 4.67 -7.39 -1.90
CA LYS A 293 5.31 -8.58 -2.50
C LYS A 293 6.42 -8.18 -3.47
N GLY A 294 6.20 -7.13 -4.23
CA GLY A 294 7.19 -6.58 -5.15
C GLY A 294 8.43 -6.02 -4.45
N TYR A 295 8.25 -5.31 -3.33
CA TYR A 295 9.38 -4.86 -2.50
C TYR A 295 10.19 -6.05 -1.99
N GLU A 296 9.51 -7.05 -1.44
CA GLU A 296 10.16 -8.27 -0.96
C GLU A 296 10.94 -8.99 -2.07
N TYR A 297 10.35 -9.10 -3.26
CA TYR A 297 11.00 -9.68 -4.44
C TYR A 297 12.26 -8.89 -4.83
N MET A 298 12.16 -7.55 -4.95
CA MET A 298 13.28 -6.70 -5.36
C MET A 298 14.43 -6.74 -4.34
N ALA A 299 14.12 -6.71 -3.05
CA ALA A 299 15.12 -6.81 -1.99
C ALA A 299 15.82 -8.17 -2.00
N LYS A 300 15.08 -9.28 -2.14
CA LYS A 300 15.65 -10.63 -2.26
C LYS A 300 16.59 -10.74 -3.47
N GLN A 301 16.21 -10.19 -4.62
CA GLN A 301 17.05 -10.18 -5.83
C GLN A 301 18.35 -9.39 -5.60
N LYS A 302 18.27 -8.25 -4.90
CA LYS A 302 19.43 -7.43 -4.60
C LYS A 302 20.39 -8.13 -3.63
N LEU A 303 19.87 -8.72 -2.55
CA LEU A 303 20.65 -9.47 -1.57
C LEU A 303 21.34 -10.69 -2.21
N GLN A 304 20.67 -11.41 -3.11
CA GLN A 304 21.28 -12.52 -3.82
C GLN A 304 22.44 -12.08 -4.71
N ARG A 305 22.30 -10.94 -5.42
CA ARG A 305 23.37 -10.38 -6.28
C ARG A 305 24.56 -9.87 -5.50
N SER A 306 24.37 -9.38 -4.28
CA SER A 306 25.45 -8.95 -3.38
C SER A 306 26.13 -10.11 -2.63
N GLY A 307 25.77 -11.37 -2.93
CA GLY A 307 26.29 -12.55 -2.25
C GLY A 307 25.87 -12.64 -0.77
N GLY A 308 24.73 -12.04 -0.42
CA GLY A 308 24.22 -11.97 0.95
C GLY A 308 24.99 -11.01 1.86
N LYS A 309 25.87 -10.18 1.31
CA LYS A 309 26.51 -9.10 2.08
C LYS A 309 25.50 -7.96 2.28
N LEU A 310 25.18 -7.72 3.55
CA LEU A 310 24.35 -6.62 4.04
C LEU A 310 25.17 -5.32 4.15
#